data_ad6acb19c996af909779060ada3cf78b
#
_entry.id   ad6acb19c996af909779060ada3cf78b
#
_cell.length_a   1.000
_cell.length_b   1.000
_cell.length_c   1.000
_cell.angle_alpha   90.00
_cell.angle_beta   90.00
_cell.angle_gamma   90.00
#
_symmetry.space_group_name_H-M   'P 1'
#
loop_
_entity.id
_entity.type
_entity.pdbx_description
1 polymer ?
#
loop_
_entity_poly.entity_id
_entity_poly.type
_entity_poly.pdbx_seq_one_letter_code
_entity_poly.pdbx_strand_id
1 'polypeptide(L)'
;MTRRGEMLDDAWYMDYAAGTLKSEGEDVLVAAHVELSDEARGRVEELEKIGAALLMMAPENEPLPFTADDLLAAEGALAPLEVGDVTRHEAYVPQALGDFLQRIHKTIRWEFLGPGLNKAMLWTGPDGEKLWLLKAQPGVAIPQHGHNGSELTLVLKGSFWDGEQQFCPGDVEYADEAAAHDIRIDDGGECICLALTRGKLRYDNPILKLFQVFTGL
;
A
#
# COMPACT_ATOMS: atom_id res chain seq x y z
N MET A 1 23.69 -12.07 -10.39
CA MET A 1 22.31 -12.54 -10.23
C MET A 1 21.61 -11.46 -9.41
N THR A 2 20.80 -10.61 -10.04
CA THR A 2 20.07 -9.52 -9.38
C THR A 2 19.10 -10.12 -8.38
N ARG A 3 19.10 -9.68 -7.13
CA ARG A 3 18.10 -10.07 -6.14
C ARG A 3 16.78 -9.42 -6.57
N ARG A 4 15.72 -10.21 -6.63
CA ARG A 4 14.35 -9.71 -6.83
C ARG A 4 13.86 -9.04 -5.55
N GLY A 5 12.99 -8.03 -5.67
CA GLY A 5 12.40 -7.32 -4.55
C GLY A 5 11.77 -8.26 -3.52
N GLU A 6 11.67 -7.83 -2.29
CA GLU A 6 11.12 -8.64 -1.21
C GLU A 6 9.58 -8.66 -1.30
N MET A 7 9.03 -9.83 -0.99
CA MET A 7 7.62 -9.97 -0.64
C MET A 7 7.46 -9.62 0.85
N LEU A 8 6.26 -9.26 1.23
CA LEU A 8 5.87 -9.22 2.64
C LEU A 8 6.06 -10.61 3.27
N ASP A 9 6.36 -10.66 4.55
CA ASP A 9 6.43 -11.91 5.27
C ASP A 9 5.05 -12.53 5.51
N ASP A 10 5.03 -13.79 5.94
CA ASP A 10 3.79 -14.54 6.20
C ASP A 10 2.88 -13.88 7.23
N ALA A 11 3.41 -13.09 8.16
CA ALA A 11 2.58 -12.42 9.17
C ALA A 11 1.66 -11.37 8.52
N TRP A 12 2.14 -10.63 7.52
CA TRP A 12 1.32 -9.68 6.76
C TRP A 12 0.17 -10.37 6.02
N TYR A 13 0.46 -11.50 5.37
CA TYR A 13 -0.57 -12.25 4.64
C TYR A 13 -1.57 -12.92 5.58
N MET A 14 -1.12 -13.38 6.76
CA MET A 14 -2.01 -13.93 7.80
C MET A 14 -2.94 -12.86 8.36
N ASP A 15 -2.41 -11.67 8.69
CA ASP A 15 -3.20 -10.56 9.20
C ASP A 15 -4.20 -10.07 8.13
N TYR A 16 -3.79 -10.02 6.86
CA TYR A 16 -4.66 -9.67 5.75
C TYR A 16 -5.79 -10.69 5.57
N ALA A 17 -5.47 -12.00 5.49
CA ALA A 17 -6.46 -13.06 5.34
C ALA A 17 -7.43 -13.16 6.52
N ALA A 18 -6.97 -12.80 7.73
CA ALA A 18 -7.79 -12.77 8.94
C ALA A 18 -8.56 -11.45 9.15
N GLY A 19 -8.31 -10.42 8.33
CA GLY A 19 -8.91 -9.08 8.51
C GLY A 19 -8.43 -8.38 9.79
N THR A 20 -7.18 -8.61 10.21
CA THR A 20 -6.58 -8.10 11.45
C THR A 20 -5.44 -7.10 11.22
N LEU A 21 -5.28 -6.62 9.98
CA LEU A 21 -4.34 -5.54 9.69
C LEU A 21 -4.67 -4.30 10.54
N LYS A 22 -3.64 -3.54 10.89
CA LYS A 22 -3.76 -2.50 11.93
C LYS A 22 -4.43 -1.22 11.43
N SER A 23 -4.46 -1.01 10.11
CA SER A 23 -5.04 0.19 9.54
C SER A 23 -5.58 -0.02 8.14
N GLU A 24 -6.48 0.88 7.76
CA GLU A 24 -7.05 0.94 6.40
C GLU A 24 -5.98 1.18 5.32
N GLY A 25 -4.90 1.91 5.66
CA GLY A 25 -3.75 2.09 4.76
C GLY A 25 -3.00 0.80 4.51
N GLU A 26 -2.83 -0.07 5.54
CA GLU A 26 -2.26 -1.40 5.36
C GLU A 26 -3.16 -2.27 4.50
N ASP A 27 -4.47 -2.30 4.78
CA ASP A 27 -5.43 -3.09 4.00
C ASP A 27 -5.36 -2.75 2.51
N VAL A 28 -5.38 -1.48 2.17
CA VAL A 28 -5.33 -1.02 0.77
C VAL A 28 -4.00 -1.37 0.10
N LEU A 29 -2.87 -1.18 0.80
CA LEU A 29 -1.55 -1.46 0.23
C LEU A 29 -1.36 -2.96 0.02
N VAL A 30 -1.72 -3.79 1.02
CA VAL A 30 -1.59 -5.25 0.91
C VAL A 30 -2.56 -5.81 -0.13
N ALA A 31 -3.81 -5.32 -0.19
CA ALA A 31 -4.76 -5.71 -1.23
C ALA A 31 -4.22 -5.40 -2.64
N ALA A 32 -3.65 -4.21 -2.84
CA ALA A 32 -3.04 -3.82 -4.10
C ALA A 32 -1.82 -4.69 -4.44
N HIS A 33 -1.00 -5.07 -3.45
CA HIS A 33 0.11 -6.00 -3.62
C HIS A 33 -0.37 -7.40 -4.05
N VAL A 34 -1.38 -7.95 -3.38
CA VAL A 34 -2.00 -9.25 -3.71
C VAL A 34 -2.61 -9.24 -5.11
N GLU A 35 -3.18 -8.12 -5.55
CA GLU A 35 -3.69 -7.94 -6.90
C GLU A 35 -2.58 -8.00 -7.96
N LEU A 36 -1.41 -7.42 -7.69
CA LEU A 36 -0.30 -7.28 -8.64
C LEU A 36 0.68 -8.46 -8.61
N SER A 37 0.71 -9.28 -7.55
CA SER A 37 1.64 -10.38 -7.34
C SER A 37 0.92 -11.72 -7.29
N ASP A 38 1.16 -12.58 -8.30
CA ASP A 38 0.60 -13.95 -8.32
C ASP A 38 1.09 -14.78 -7.12
N GLU A 39 2.31 -14.55 -6.68
CA GLU A 39 2.92 -15.25 -5.53
C GLU A 39 2.23 -14.85 -4.23
N ALA A 40 2.02 -13.55 -3.99
CA ALA A 40 1.29 -13.03 -2.83
C ALA A 40 -0.16 -13.54 -2.81
N ARG A 41 -0.83 -13.54 -3.98
CA ARG A 41 -2.18 -14.07 -4.12
C ARG A 41 -2.25 -15.55 -3.76
N GLY A 42 -1.35 -16.36 -4.29
CA GLY A 42 -1.27 -17.79 -3.96
C GLY A 42 -1.04 -18.02 -2.46
N ARG A 43 -0.24 -17.18 -1.83
CA ARG A 43 0.02 -17.28 -0.40
C ARG A 43 -1.21 -16.94 0.45
N VAL A 44 -1.94 -15.89 0.10
CA VAL A 44 -3.20 -15.53 0.77
C VAL A 44 -4.25 -16.64 0.60
N GLU A 45 -4.42 -17.19 -0.61
CA GLU A 45 -5.35 -18.31 -0.85
C GLU A 45 -5.02 -19.55 -0.02
N GLU A 46 -3.74 -19.86 0.23
CA GLU A 46 -3.33 -20.97 1.11
C GLU A 46 -3.73 -20.69 2.57
N LEU A 47 -3.51 -19.47 3.05
CA LEU A 47 -3.83 -19.06 4.41
C LEU A 47 -5.34 -19.02 4.65
N GLU A 48 -6.13 -18.57 3.69
CA GLU A 48 -7.59 -18.61 3.74
C GLU A 48 -8.13 -20.05 3.83
N LYS A 49 -7.54 -20.99 3.07
CA LYS A 49 -7.89 -22.43 3.18
C LYS A 49 -7.59 -23.00 4.57
N ILE A 50 -6.46 -22.59 5.17
CA ILE A 50 -6.11 -22.98 6.55
C ILE A 50 -7.13 -22.38 7.52
N GLY A 51 -7.44 -21.10 7.40
CA GLY A 51 -8.45 -20.42 8.21
C GLY A 51 -9.82 -21.08 8.14
N ALA A 52 -10.27 -21.42 6.94
CA ALA A 52 -11.52 -22.14 6.72
C ALA A 52 -11.51 -23.52 7.39
N ALA A 53 -10.41 -24.27 7.28
CA ALA A 53 -10.29 -25.57 7.95
C ALA A 53 -10.34 -25.46 9.47
N LEU A 54 -9.67 -24.46 10.05
CA LEU A 54 -9.72 -24.18 11.49
C LEU A 54 -11.14 -23.79 11.94
N LEU A 55 -11.84 -22.99 11.16
CA LEU A 55 -13.23 -22.62 11.45
C LEU A 55 -14.16 -23.83 11.46
N MET A 56 -13.98 -24.78 10.53
CA MET A 56 -14.74 -26.03 10.50
C MET A 56 -14.45 -26.95 11.68
N MET A 57 -13.27 -26.84 12.31
CA MET A 57 -12.89 -27.61 13.50
C MET A 57 -13.30 -26.92 14.81
N ALA A 58 -13.70 -25.65 14.75
CA ALA A 58 -14.15 -24.92 15.93
C ALA A 58 -15.44 -25.56 16.48
N PRO A 59 -15.61 -25.62 17.82
CA PRO A 59 -16.85 -26.10 18.41
C PRO A 59 -18.02 -25.20 17.92
N GLU A 60 -19.20 -25.83 17.77
CA GLU A 60 -20.42 -25.08 17.39
C GLU A 60 -20.56 -23.86 18.31
N ASN A 61 -20.49 -22.68 17.70
CA ASN A 61 -20.62 -21.42 18.43
C ASN A 61 -22.10 -21.20 18.81
N GLU A 62 -22.33 -20.36 19.80
CA GLU A 62 -23.68 -19.86 20.09
C GLU A 62 -24.30 -19.31 18.80
N PRO A 63 -25.62 -19.51 18.59
CA PRO A 63 -26.29 -19.01 17.41
C PRO A 63 -26.08 -17.49 17.31
N LEU A 64 -25.77 -17.02 16.10
CA LEU A 64 -25.61 -15.59 15.85
C LEU A 64 -26.88 -14.85 16.30
N PRO A 65 -26.76 -13.62 16.84
CA PRO A 65 -27.90 -12.81 17.27
C PRO A 65 -28.77 -12.31 16.12
N PHE A 66 -28.48 -12.74 14.89
CA PHE A 66 -29.20 -12.39 13.66
C PHE A 66 -29.23 -13.60 12.72
N THR A 67 -30.25 -13.65 11.86
CA THR A 67 -30.43 -14.68 10.84
C THR A 67 -29.92 -14.21 9.48
N ALA A 68 -29.77 -15.14 8.52
CA ALA A 68 -29.49 -14.79 7.14
C ALA A 68 -30.56 -13.85 6.54
N ASP A 69 -31.82 -14.01 6.91
CA ASP A 69 -32.91 -13.15 6.46
C ASP A 69 -32.79 -11.72 7.03
N ASP A 70 -32.27 -11.56 8.25
CA ASP A 70 -31.97 -10.23 8.83
C ASP A 70 -30.86 -9.52 8.05
N LEU A 71 -29.84 -10.25 7.62
CA LEU A 71 -28.75 -9.70 6.80
C LEU A 71 -29.24 -9.31 5.40
N LEU A 72 -30.03 -10.15 4.74
CA LEU A 72 -30.61 -9.87 3.43
C LEU A 72 -31.58 -8.68 3.48
N ALA A 73 -32.36 -8.56 4.57
CA ALA A 73 -33.22 -7.41 4.79
C ALA A 73 -32.43 -6.11 5.01
N ALA A 74 -31.28 -6.19 5.71
CA ALA A 74 -30.39 -5.06 5.92
C ALA A 74 -29.71 -4.63 4.60
N GLU A 75 -29.29 -5.59 3.76
CA GLU A 75 -28.70 -5.31 2.44
C GLU A 75 -29.71 -4.59 1.52
N GLY A 76 -30.98 -4.99 1.54
CA GLY A 76 -32.05 -4.32 0.80
C GLY A 76 -32.37 -2.90 1.31
N ALA A 77 -31.95 -2.55 2.52
CA ALA A 77 -32.10 -1.21 3.11
C ALA A 77 -30.89 -0.31 2.83
N LEU A 78 -29.75 -0.87 2.39
CA LEU A 78 -28.63 -0.09 1.92
C LEU A 78 -29.04 0.56 0.59
N ALA A 79 -29.10 1.89 0.57
CA ALA A 79 -29.28 2.61 -0.68
C ALA A 79 -28.23 2.13 -1.68
N PRO A 80 -28.58 1.93 -2.97
CA PRO A 80 -27.58 1.62 -3.96
C PRO A 80 -26.47 2.66 -3.83
N LEU A 81 -25.22 2.20 -3.64
CA LEU A 81 -24.09 3.08 -3.77
C LEU A 81 -24.24 3.71 -5.14
N GLU A 82 -24.50 5.02 -5.21
CA GLU A 82 -24.41 5.72 -6.48
C GLU A 82 -22.97 5.51 -6.94
N VAL A 83 -22.80 4.63 -7.90
CA VAL A 83 -21.55 4.44 -8.61
C VAL A 83 -21.39 5.75 -9.38
N GLY A 84 -20.82 6.74 -8.71
CA GLY A 84 -20.39 7.98 -9.35
C GLY A 84 -19.52 7.59 -10.52
N ASP A 85 -19.62 8.35 -11.60
CA ASP A 85 -18.90 8.16 -12.87
C ASP A 85 -17.52 7.57 -12.59
N VAL A 86 -17.31 6.31 -13.01
CA VAL A 86 -16.07 5.56 -12.78
C VAL A 86 -14.98 6.41 -13.43
N THR A 87 -14.35 7.27 -12.64
CA THR A 87 -13.14 7.95 -13.06
C THR A 87 -12.22 6.84 -13.52
N ARG A 88 -11.94 6.75 -14.83
CA ARG A 88 -10.97 5.81 -15.38
C ARG A 88 -9.69 6.03 -14.60
N HIS A 89 -9.44 5.15 -13.64
CA HIS A 89 -8.18 5.17 -12.94
C HIS A 89 -7.08 4.96 -13.96
N GLU A 90 -6.00 5.67 -13.82
CA GLU A 90 -4.82 5.47 -14.65
C GLU A 90 -4.46 3.99 -14.66
N ALA A 91 -3.95 3.47 -15.76
CA ALA A 91 -3.71 2.02 -15.96
C ALA A 91 -2.78 1.36 -14.92
N TYR A 92 -2.06 2.17 -14.14
CA TYR A 92 -1.21 1.71 -13.05
C TYR A 92 -1.92 1.63 -11.69
N VAL A 93 -3.16 2.07 -11.58
CA VAL A 93 -3.91 2.05 -10.30
C VAL A 93 -4.59 0.69 -10.15
N PRO A 94 -4.19 -0.14 -9.15
CA PRO A 94 -4.88 -1.39 -8.85
C PRO A 94 -6.35 -1.16 -8.48
N GLN A 95 -7.19 -2.15 -8.70
CA GLN A 95 -8.63 -2.04 -8.39
C GLN A 95 -8.85 -1.74 -6.90
N ALA A 96 -8.14 -2.43 -6.00
CA ALA A 96 -8.23 -2.19 -4.56
C ALA A 96 -7.98 -0.73 -4.17
N LEU A 97 -6.95 -0.10 -4.77
CA LEU A 97 -6.68 1.33 -4.55
C LEU A 97 -7.77 2.20 -5.18
N GLY A 98 -8.26 1.85 -6.37
CA GLY A 98 -9.32 2.56 -7.05
C GLY A 98 -10.62 2.61 -6.24
N ASP A 99 -11.05 1.47 -5.75
CA ASP A 99 -12.26 1.31 -4.91
C ASP A 99 -12.13 2.10 -3.59
N PHE A 100 -10.94 2.05 -2.99
CA PHE A 100 -10.65 2.86 -1.81
C PHE A 100 -10.80 4.36 -2.09
N LEU A 101 -10.18 4.86 -3.16
CA LEU A 101 -10.25 6.28 -3.53
C LEU A 101 -11.68 6.72 -3.84
N GLN A 102 -12.47 5.86 -4.49
CA GLN A 102 -13.89 6.11 -4.74
C GLN A 102 -14.67 6.22 -3.43
N ARG A 103 -14.47 5.27 -2.50
CA ARG A 103 -15.15 5.23 -1.20
C ARG A 103 -14.89 6.48 -0.35
N ILE A 104 -13.66 7.00 -0.38
CA ILE A 104 -13.29 8.22 0.36
C ILE A 104 -13.47 9.51 -0.47
N HIS A 105 -14.07 9.43 -1.67
CA HIS A 105 -14.27 10.56 -2.60
C HIS A 105 -12.98 11.35 -2.89
N LYS A 106 -11.86 10.62 -3.09
CA LYS A 106 -10.54 11.21 -3.32
C LYS A 106 -10.10 11.02 -4.76
N THR A 107 -9.53 12.07 -5.35
CA THR A 107 -8.87 12.04 -6.66
C THR A 107 -7.37 12.20 -6.51
N ILE A 108 -6.61 11.54 -7.40
CA ILE A 108 -5.15 11.67 -7.43
C ILE A 108 -4.81 13.07 -7.95
N ARG A 109 -4.15 13.87 -7.10
CA ARG A 109 -3.66 15.21 -7.43
C ARG A 109 -2.17 15.26 -7.20
N TRP A 110 -1.42 15.40 -8.29
CA TRP A 110 0.03 15.44 -8.24
C TRP A 110 0.51 16.83 -7.80
N GLU A 111 1.39 16.83 -6.80
CA GLU A 111 2.06 18.01 -6.25
C GLU A 111 3.56 17.86 -6.43
N PHE A 112 4.25 18.95 -6.68
CA PHE A 112 5.71 18.96 -6.79
C PHE A 112 6.34 18.56 -5.44
N LEU A 113 7.25 17.57 -5.49
CA LEU A 113 8.01 17.12 -4.32
C LEU A 113 9.48 17.54 -4.41
N GLY A 114 10.04 17.54 -5.63
CA GLY A 114 11.42 17.87 -5.92
C GLY A 114 11.73 17.71 -7.41
N PRO A 115 12.95 18.02 -7.85
CA PRO A 115 13.34 17.83 -9.25
C PRO A 115 13.11 16.38 -9.69
N GLY A 116 12.25 16.17 -10.69
CA GLY A 116 11.88 14.85 -11.17
C GLY A 116 10.97 14.03 -10.24
N LEU A 117 10.50 14.60 -9.14
CA LEU A 117 9.65 13.93 -8.15
C LEU A 117 8.32 14.66 -7.97
N ASN A 118 7.23 13.91 -7.98
CA ASN A 118 5.91 14.36 -7.61
C ASN A 118 5.30 13.41 -6.58
N LYS A 119 4.41 13.93 -5.73
CA LYS A 119 3.63 13.15 -4.77
C LYS A 119 2.14 13.40 -4.95
N ALA A 120 1.32 12.46 -4.50
CA ALA A 120 -0.11 12.69 -4.33
C ALA A 120 -0.55 12.09 -2.98
N MET A 121 -0.98 12.96 -2.05
CA MET A 121 -1.50 12.52 -0.76
C MET A 121 -2.90 11.94 -0.95
N LEU A 122 -3.09 10.69 -0.57
CA LEU A 122 -4.36 9.99 -0.71
C LEU A 122 -5.16 9.98 0.58
N TRP A 123 -4.52 9.61 1.70
CA TRP A 123 -5.20 9.43 2.97
C TRP A 123 -4.24 9.66 4.15
N THR A 124 -4.81 10.04 5.30
CA THR A 124 -4.10 10.13 6.57
C THR A 124 -4.93 9.42 7.62
N GLY A 125 -4.35 8.43 8.27
CA GLY A 125 -4.96 7.64 9.32
C GLY A 125 -5.01 8.37 10.66
N PRO A 126 -5.77 7.82 11.61
CA PRO A 126 -5.96 8.43 12.93
C PRO A 126 -4.65 8.56 13.73
N ASP A 127 -3.70 7.65 13.54
CA ASP A 127 -2.39 7.65 14.18
C ASP A 127 -1.33 8.47 13.42
N GLY A 128 -1.77 9.21 12.39
CA GLY A 128 -0.92 10.09 11.59
C GLY A 128 -0.11 9.38 10.51
N GLU A 129 -0.38 8.09 10.27
CA GLU A 129 0.15 7.38 9.10
C GLU A 129 -0.40 7.96 7.81
N LYS A 130 0.35 7.85 6.73
CA LYS A 130 0.03 8.48 5.45
C LYS A 130 0.11 7.48 4.32
N LEU A 131 -0.98 7.36 3.55
CA LEU A 131 -1.00 6.65 2.28
C LEU A 131 -0.88 7.68 1.15
N TRP A 132 0.10 7.50 0.28
CA TRP A 132 0.41 8.46 -0.76
C TRP A 132 1.09 7.81 -1.96
N LEU A 133 1.03 8.48 -3.10
CA LEU A 133 1.74 8.05 -4.31
C LEU A 133 3.01 8.90 -4.50
N LEU A 134 4.09 8.21 -4.85
CA LEU A 134 5.31 8.80 -5.39
C LEU A 134 5.33 8.60 -6.90
N LYS A 135 5.67 9.63 -7.65
CA LYS A 135 5.99 9.55 -9.06
C LYS A 135 7.38 10.14 -9.29
N ALA A 136 8.27 9.33 -9.84
CA ALA A 136 9.66 9.68 -10.06
C ALA A 136 10.06 9.48 -11.52
N GLN A 137 10.80 10.45 -12.06
CA GLN A 137 11.33 10.40 -13.43
C GLN A 137 12.50 9.41 -13.54
N PRO A 138 12.77 8.84 -14.73
CA PRO A 138 13.89 7.94 -14.97
C PRO A 138 15.22 8.54 -14.49
N GLY A 139 16.07 7.71 -13.89
CA GLY A 139 17.41 8.08 -13.45
C GLY A 139 17.49 8.99 -12.22
N VAL A 140 16.34 9.40 -11.66
CA VAL A 140 16.33 10.21 -10.43
C VAL A 140 16.86 9.37 -9.26
N ALA A 141 17.77 9.96 -8.47
CA ALA A 141 18.20 9.41 -7.20
C ALA A 141 17.48 10.13 -6.05
N ILE A 142 16.86 9.36 -5.14
CA ILE A 142 16.32 9.87 -3.89
C ILE A 142 17.43 9.77 -2.86
N PRO A 143 17.90 10.91 -2.30
CA PRO A 143 19.02 10.89 -1.36
C PRO A 143 18.78 9.98 -0.18
N GLN A 144 19.85 9.39 0.36
CA GLN A 144 19.80 8.54 1.54
C GLN A 144 18.99 9.21 2.66
N HIS A 145 18.01 8.49 3.16
CA HIS A 145 17.14 8.91 4.24
C HIS A 145 16.79 7.70 5.12
N GLY A 146 16.32 7.97 6.31
CA GLY A 146 15.79 6.98 7.22
C GLY A 146 14.40 7.40 7.68
N HIS A 147 13.80 6.60 8.51
CA HIS A 147 12.44 6.80 9.03
C HIS A 147 12.47 6.87 10.57
N ASN A 148 11.57 7.65 11.19
CA ASN A 148 11.25 7.57 12.61
C ASN A 148 10.00 6.70 12.81
N GLY A 149 10.00 5.54 12.18
CA GLY A 149 8.89 4.60 12.11
C GLY A 149 9.12 3.63 10.95
N SER A 150 8.08 3.26 10.25
CA SER A 150 8.16 2.30 9.13
C SER A 150 7.59 2.87 7.84
N GLU A 151 8.08 2.37 6.73
CA GLU A 151 7.53 2.63 5.41
C GLU A 151 7.36 1.31 4.64
N LEU A 152 6.20 1.17 4.00
CA LEU A 152 5.91 0.17 2.97
C LEU A 152 5.83 0.88 1.64
N THR A 153 6.57 0.41 0.64
CA THR A 153 6.59 0.98 -0.71
C THR A 153 6.29 -0.10 -1.75
N LEU A 154 5.07 -0.10 -2.27
CA LEU A 154 4.62 -0.98 -3.36
C LEU A 154 4.87 -0.33 -4.71
N VAL A 155 5.57 -1.02 -5.61
CA VAL A 155 5.75 -0.56 -6.99
C VAL A 155 4.49 -0.84 -7.80
N LEU A 156 3.91 0.22 -8.39
CA LEU A 156 2.76 0.12 -9.28
C LEU A 156 3.16 0.13 -10.76
N LYS A 157 4.22 0.87 -11.10
CA LYS A 157 4.72 1.04 -12.47
C LYS A 157 6.21 1.36 -12.46
N GLY A 158 6.94 0.90 -13.46
CA GLY A 158 8.39 1.11 -13.58
C GLY A 158 9.16 0.27 -12.58
N SER A 159 10.34 0.72 -12.18
CA SER A 159 11.18 0.04 -11.20
C SER A 159 12.17 1.00 -10.54
N PHE A 160 12.67 0.60 -9.38
CA PHE A 160 13.76 1.28 -8.69
C PHE A 160 14.75 0.28 -8.11
N TRP A 161 15.89 0.79 -7.73
CA TRP A 161 16.97 0.06 -7.05
C TRP A 161 17.16 0.61 -5.66
N ASP A 162 17.28 -0.28 -4.67
CA ASP A 162 17.89 0.00 -3.38
C ASP A 162 19.14 -0.85 -3.23
N GLY A 163 20.29 -0.20 -3.27
CA GLY A 163 21.58 -0.88 -3.37
C GLY A 163 21.66 -1.81 -4.59
N GLU A 164 21.78 -3.13 -4.36
CA GLU A 164 21.85 -4.16 -5.41
C GLU A 164 20.48 -4.83 -5.69
N GLN A 165 19.43 -4.46 -4.95
CA GLN A 165 18.11 -5.04 -5.07
C GLN A 165 17.24 -4.19 -5.99
N GLN A 166 16.57 -4.84 -6.96
CA GLN A 166 15.61 -4.20 -7.85
C GLN A 166 14.19 -4.53 -7.43
N PHE A 167 13.35 -3.49 -7.33
CA PHE A 167 11.92 -3.58 -7.08
C PHE A 167 11.15 -3.25 -8.35
N CYS A 168 10.26 -4.17 -8.75
CA CYS A 168 9.43 -4.11 -9.95
C CYS A 168 7.93 -4.08 -9.60
N PRO A 169 7.02 -3.86 -10.57
CA PRO A 169 5.58 -3.84 -10.29
C PRO A 169 5.12 -5.09 -9.52
N GLY A 170 4.45 -4.85 -8.42
CA GLY A 170 4.00 -5.89 -7.48
C GLY A 170 4.97 -6.16 -6.33
N ASP A 171 6.23 -5.72 -6.38
CA ASP A 171 7.17 -5.89 -5.27
C ASP A 171 6.90 -4.83 -4.18
N VAL A 172 7.11 -5.21 -2.92
CA VAL A 172 7.03 -4.31 -1.77
C VAL A 172 8.39 -4.20 -1.10
N GLU A 173 8.84 -2.98 -0.87
CA GLU A 173 9.96 -2.66 0.02
C GLU A 173 9.41 -2.33 1.41
N TYR A 174 10.02 -2.91 2.44
CA TYR A 174 9.76 -2.56 3.83
C TYR A 174 11.00 -1.92 4.44
N ALA A 175 10.87 -0.69 4.91
CA ALA A 175 11.92 0.03 5.62
C ALA A 175 11.46 0.35 7.05
N ASP A 176 12.29 0.04 8.05
CA ASP A 176 12.08 0.39 9.45
C ASP A 176 13.01 1.52 9.91
N GLU A 177 12.99 1.83 11.19
CA GLU A 177 13.82 2.89 11.78
C GLU A 177 15.33 2.64 11.65
N ALA A 178 15.75 1.40 11.49
CA ALA A 178 17.16 1.00 11.36
C ALA A 178 17.65 1.06 9.93
N ALA A 179 16.74 1.03 8.95
CA ALA A 179 17.06 1.04 7.54
C ALA A 179 17.31 2.49 7.06
N ALA A 180 18.51 2.74 6.55
CA ALA A 180 18.79 3.92 5.75
C ALA A 180 19.05 3.43 4.32
N HIS A 181 18.23 3.86 3.37
CA HIS A 181 18.29 3.37 2.00
C HIS A 181 18.61 4.47 0.97
N ASP A 182 19.14 4.06 -0.17
CA ASP A 182 19.56 4.91 -1.29
C ASP A 182 18.85 4.44 -2.56
N ILE A 183 17.77 5.11 -2.89
CA ILE A 183 16.87 4.70 -3.96
C ILE A 183 17.29 5.38 -5.27
N ARG A 184 17.46 4.58 -6.31
CA ARG A 184 17.69 5.05 -7.67
C ARG A 184 16.61 4.51 -8.61
N ILE A 185 15.91 5.42 -9.27
CA ILE A 185 14.91 5.07 -10.28
C ILE A 185 15.62 4.50 -11.52
N ASP A 186 15.07 3.42 -12.06
CA ASP A 186 15.57 2.81 -13.29
C ASP A 186 15.48 3.78 -14.47
N ASP A 187 16.45 3.68 -15.39
CA ASP A 187 16.49 4.55 -16.58
C ASP A 187 15.42 4.19 -17.63
N GLY A 188 14.79 3.01 -17.49
CA GLY A 188 13.84 2.46 -18.46
C GLY A 188 12.48 3.15 -18.52
N GLY A 189 12.13 3.96 -17.51
CA GLY A 189 10.84 4.64 -17.48
C GLY A 189 10.52 5.31 -16.15
N GLU A 190 9.39 6.01 -16.14
CA GLU A 190 8.82 6.61 -14.93
C GLU A 190 8.45 5.53 -13.91
N CYS A 191 8.81 5.72 -12.64
CA CYS A 191 8.42 4.86 -11.54
C CYS A 191 7.28 5.50 -10.74
N ILE A 192 6.25 4.70 -10.45
CA ILE A 192 5.12 5.09 -9.60
C ILE A 192 4.98 4.06 -8.49
N CYS A 193 5.01 4.53 -7.25
CA CYS A 193 4.88 3.71 -6.07
C CYS A 193 3.71 4.17 -5.20
N LEU A 194 3.06 3.22 -4.52
CA LEU A 194 2.15 3.47 -3.42
C LEU A 194 2.93 3.29 -2.12
N ALA A 195 3.02 4.33 -1.32
CA ALA A 195 3.74 4.30 -0.06
C ALA A 195 2.80 4.49 1.13
N LEU A 196 3.03 3.70 2.19
CA LEU A 196 2.41 3.87 3.50
C LEU A 196 3.51 4.19 4.51
N THR A 197 3.55 5.44 4.95
CA THR A 197 4.59 5.93 5.87
C THR A 197 4.01 6.13 7.26
N ARG A 198 4.69 5.59 8.28
CA ARG A 198 4.47 5.86 9.70
C ARG A 198 5.63 6.65 10.25
N GLY A 199 5.32 7.70 11.00
CA GLY A 199 6.35 8.60 11.53
C GLY A 199 6.83 9.61 10.50
N LYS A 200 7.97 10.24 10.80
CA LYS A 200 8.57 11.28 9.94
C LYS A 200 9.83 10.76 9.29
N LEU A 201 10.08 11.17 8.05
CA LEU A 201 11.34 10.95 7.40
C LEU A 201 12.49 11.58 8.20
N ARG A 202 13.64 10.94 8.22
CA ARG A 202 14.84 11.43 8.89
C ARG A 202 15.95 11.64 7.84
N TYR A 203 16.32 12.88 7.65
CA TYR A 203 17.43 13.24 6.77
C TYR A 203 18.64 13.68 7.62
N ASP A 204 19.81 13.16 7.29
CA ASP A 204 21.05 13.63 7.93
C ASP A 204 21.52 14.97 7.33
N ASN A 205 21.14 15.24 6.08
CA ASN A 205 21.47 16.49 5.40
C ASN A 205 20.53 17.64 5.86
N PRO A 206 21.05 18.76 6.39
CA PRO A 206 20.25 19.88 6.87
C PRO A 206 19.41 20.57 5.78
N ILE A 207 19.84 20.52 4.51
CA ILE A 207 19.07 21.08 3.39
C ILE A 207 17.82 20.24 3.14
N LEU A 208 17.95 18.90 3.23
CA LEU A 208 16.81 18.00 3.06
C LEU A 208 15.83 18.07 4.23
N LYS A 209 16.29 18.36 5.45
CA LYS A 209 15.41 18.67 6.60
C LYS A 209 14.51 19.88 6.34
N LEU A 210 15.00 20.87 5.62
CA LEU A 210 14.20 22.03 5.25
C LEU A 210 13.09 21.66 4.26
N PHE A 211 13.35 20.76 3.29
CA PHE A 211 12.34 20.24 2.37
C PHE A 211 11.23 19.45 3.08
N GLN A 212 11.54 18.71 4.14
CA GLN A 212 10.56 17.96 4.92
C GLN A 212 9.46 18.86 5.49
N VAL A 213 9.79 20.08 5.94
CA VAL A 213 8.82 21.05 6.47
C VAL A 213 7.81 21.47 5.42
N PHE A 214 8.23 21.53 4.14
CA PHE A 214 7.36 21.94 3.03
C PHE A 214 6.60 20.76 2.40
N THR A 215 7.10 19.54 2.54
CA THR A 215 6.50 18.36 1.91
C THR A 215 5.44 17.68 2.78
N GLY A 216 5.47 17.89 4.10
CA GLY A 216 4.53 17.29 5.03
C GLY A 216 4.68 15.76 5.18
N LEU A 217 5.83 15.19 4.76
CA LEU A 217 6.19 13.77 4.87
C LEU A 217 7.08 13.53 6.09
#